data_6da7705d3ae50e99f27ab6f849ecbb26
#
_entry.id   6da7705d3ae50e99f27ab6f849ecbb26
#
_cell.length_a   1.000
_cell.length_b   1.000
_cell.length_c   1.000
_cell.angle_alpha   90.00
_cell.angle_beta   90.00
_cell.angle_gamma   90.00
#
_symmetry.space_group_name_H-M   'P 1'
#
loop_
_entity.id
_entity.type
_entity.pdbx_description
1 polymer ?
#
loop_
_entity_poly.entity_id
_entity_poly.type
_entity_poly.pdbx_seq_one_letter_code
_entity_poly.pdbx_strand_id
1 'polypeptide(L)'
;MKKLILLIFFSFITYSFSYQIEENFTGKVIKKYKNGQVKSIENFKNGKLNGEFKEFFENGNLSQIGSFKNGDLESIKVFYENGRLKFEQNLKERKGKYRGYYPNRQLEEEGEVFQGEETGLWKYYDEEGNLLKTEYKSQK
;
A
#
# COMPACT_ATOMS: atom_id res chain seq x y z
N MET A 1 -5.88 2.48 -20.30
CA MET A 1 -6.57 2.79 -19.03
C MET A 1 -5.49 3.03 -17.97
N LYS A 2 -5.44 4.21 -17.38
CA LYS A 2 -4.49 4.50 -16.28
C LYS A 2 -4.93 3.66 -15.07
N LYS A 3 -4.17 2.62 -14.71
CA LYS A 3 -4.31 2.01 -13.39
C LYS A 3 -3.90 3.08 -12.39
N LEU A 4 -4.89 3.66 -11.74
CA LEU A 4 -4.67 4.66 -10.71
C LEU A 4 -4.14 3.91 -9.48
N ILE A 5 -2.82 3.91 -9.27
CA ILE A 5 -2.21 3.50 -7.99
C ILE A 5 -2.82 4.32 -6.84
N LEU A 6 -3.41 5.47 -7.16
CA LEU A 6 -4.16 6.35 -6.26
C LEU A 6 -5.39 5.68 -5.62
N LEU A 7 -5.99 4.63 -6.20
CA LEU A 7 -7.18 3.98 -5.63
C LEU A 7 -6.91 3.26 -4.30
N ILE A 8 -5.67 2.87 -4.04
CA ILE A 8 -5.30 2.26 -2.77
C ILE A 8 -5.16 3.32 -1.68
N PHE A 9 -4.69 4.52 -2.05
CA PHE A 9 -4.68 5.67 -1.14
C PHE A 9 -6.08 6.16 -0.77
N PHE A 10 -7.04 6.10 -1.70
CA PHE A 10 -8.40 6.58 -1.43
C PHE A 10 -9.21 5.65 -0.52
N SER A 11 -8.96 4.34 -0.55
CA SER A 11 -9.63 3.42 0.38
C SER A 11 -9.13 3.62 1.82
N PHE A 12 -7.88 4.03 2.01
CA PHE A 12 -7.34 4.39 3.33
C PHE A 12 -7.94 5.68 3.87
N ILE A 13 -8.09 6.72 3.03
CA ILE A 13 -8.61 8.03 3.44
C ILE A 13 -10.12 7.97 3.73
N THR A 14 -10.89 7.21 2.96
CA THR A 14 -12.34 7.15 3.15
C THR A 14 -12.77 6.28 4.34
N TYR A 15 -11.95 5.29 4.74
CA TYR A 15 -12.22 4.49 5.95
C TYR A 15 -11.76 5.17 7.25
N SER A 16 -10.87 6.15 7.19
CA SER A 16 -10.43 6.94 8.35
C SER A 16 -11.52 7.92 8.83
N PHE A 17 -12.54 8.19 8.03
CA PHE A 17 -13.54 9.21 8.31
C PHE A 17 -14.56 8.84 9.40
N SER A 18 -14.57 7.59 9.87
CA SER A 18 -15.51 7.19 10.95
C SER A 18 -14.91 7.22 12.36
N TYR A 19 -13.61 7.51 12.48
CA TYR A 19 -12.95 7.66 13.77
C TYR A 19 -12.29 9.03 13.83
N GLN A 20 -12.89 9.97 14.54
CA GLN A 20 -12.22 11.22 14.92
C GLN A 20 -11.11 10.88 15.91
N ILE A 21 -9.89 10.75 15.40
CA ILE A 21 -8.71 10.66 16.26
C ILE A 21 -8.42 12.07 16.75
N GLU A 22 -8.37 12.25 18.07
CA GLU A 22 -8.02 13.54 18.67
C GLU A 22 -6.65 14.00 18.17
N GLU A 23 -6.49 15.30 17.92
CA GLU A 23 -5.28 15.90 17.34
C GLU A 23 -3.98 15.58 18.12
N ASN A 24 -4.10 15.29 19.40
CA ASN A 24 -2.97 14.96 20.30
C ASN A 24 -2.88 13.48 20.66
N PHE A 25 -3.74 12.62 20.09
CA PHE A 25 -3.71 11.19 20.39
C PHE A 25 -2.38 10.56 19.98
N THR A 26 -1.76 9.86 20.91
CA THR A 26 -0.57 9.03 20.66
C THR A 26 -0.83 7.65 21.25
N GLY A 27 -0.75 6.64 20.40
CA GLY A 27 -1.06 5.28 20.81
C GLY A 27 -1.36 4.35 19.65
N LYS A 28 -1.80 3.15 20.00
CA LYS A 28 -2.19 2.09 19.06
C LYS A 28 -3.70 1.98 19.01
N VAL A 29 -4.25 1.92 17.80
CA VAL A 29 -5.66 1.63 17.52
C VAL A 29 -5.77 0.24 16.90
N ILE A 30 -6.65 -0.60 17.46
CA ILE A 30 -6.94 -1.93 16.92
C ILE A 30 -8.42 -1.95 16.55
N LYS A 31 -8.70 -2.18 15.27
CA LYS A 31 -10.05 -2.37 14.73
C LYS A 31 -10.31 -3.86 14.55
N LYS A 32 -11.55 -4.27 14.71
CA LYS A 32 -11.97 -5.67 14.53
C LYS A 32 -13.11 -5.77 13.52
N TYR A 33 -13.18 -6.90 12.86
CA TYR A 33 -14.33 -7.33 12.09
C TYR A 33 -15.49 -7.73 13.00
N LYS A 34 -16.70 -7.88 12.43
CA LYS A 34 -17.89 -8.34 13.17
C LYS A 34 -17.70 -9.75 13.78
N ASN A 35 -16.88 -10.60 13.16
CA ASN A 35 -16.53 -11.93 13.66
C ASN A 35 -15.52 -11.92 14.82
N GLY A 36 -15.05 -10.72 15.26
CA GLY A 36 -14.09 -10.53 16.34
C GLY A 36 -12.62 -10.58 15.94
N GLN A 37 -12.30 -10.99 14.71
CA GLN A 37 -10.93 -11.00 14.21
C GLN A 37 -10.40 -9.58 14.02
N VAL A 38 -9.09 -9.41 14.17
CA VAL A 38 -8.42 -8.13 13.96
C VAL A 38 -8.54 -7.75 12.48
N LYS A 39 -9.04 -6.53 12.22
CA LYS A 39 -9.11 -5.93 10.90
C LYS A 39 -7.89 -5.06 10.61
N SER A 40 -7.51 -4.20 11.57
CA SER A 40 -6.32 -3.35 11.43
C SER A 40 -5.65 -3.08 12.77
N ILE A 41 -4.36 -2.80 12.68
CA ILE A 41 -3.52 -2.28 13.77
C ILE A 41 -2.84 -1.04 13.23
N GLU A 42 -3.07 0.09 13.86
CA GLU A 42 -2.60 1.40 13.41
C GLU A 42 -1.89 2.10 14.57
N ASN A 43 -0.73 2.69 14.32
CA ASN A 43 0.00 3.47 15.31
C ASN A 43 -0.12 4.97 14.99
N PHE A 44 -0.39 5.77 16.01
CA PHE A 44 -0.57 7.22 15.91
C PHE A 44 0.42 7.96 16.82
N LYS A 45 0.83 9.12 16.38
CA LYS A 45 1.58 10.11 17.16
C LYS A 45 1.03 11.50 16.85
N ASN A 46 0.56 12.20 17.89
CA ASN A 46 -0.05 13.53 17.77
C ASN A 46 -1.16 13.54 16.69
N GLY A 47 -2.11 12.59 16.77
CA GLY A 47 -3.24 12.46 15.86
C GLY A 47 -2.92 11.99 14.44
N LYS A 48 -1.65 11.78 14.09
CA LYS A 48 -1.22 11.36 12.76
C LYS A 48 -0.72 9.92 12.79
N LEU A 49 -1.00 9.16 11.71
CA LEU A 49 -0.39 7.84 11.52
C LEU A 49 1.12 7.96 11.59
N ASN A 50 1.75 7.14 12.42
CA ASN A 50 3.19 7.16 12.63
C ASN A 50 3.69 5.80 13.12
N GLY A 51 4.58 5.19 12.34
CA GLY A 51 5.08 3.84 12.60
C GLY A 51 4.39 2.78 11.77
N GLU A 52 4.56 1.53 12.14
CA GLU A 52 4.00 0.38 11.42
C GLU A 52 2.47 0.38 11.48
N PHE A 53 1.85 0.02 10.36
CA PHE A 53 0.45 -0.37 10.30
C PHE A 53 0.29 -1.75 9.69
N LYS A 54 -0.78 -2.45 10.05
CA LYS A 54 -1.17 -3.75 9.49
C LYS A 54 -2.65 -3.78 9.23
N GLU A 55 -3.04 -4.39 8.12
CA GLU A 55 -4.42 -4.78 7.86
C GLU A 55 -4.49 -6.28 7.57
N PHE A 56 -5.63 -6.87 7.87
CA PHE A 56 -5.87 -8.29 7.72
C PHE A 56 -7.15 -8.53 6.91
N PHE A 57 -7.21 -9.60 6.19
CA PHE A 57 -8.44 -10.14 5.63
C PHE A 57 -9.34 -10.71 6.74
N GLU A 58 -10.60 -10.92 6.43
CA GLU A 58 -11.57 -11.46 7.39
C GLU A 58 -11.26 -12.91 7.82
N ASN A 59 -10.45 -13.64 7.03
CA ASN A 59 -9.90 -14.95 7.36
C ASN A 59 -8.66 -14.90 8.27
N GLY A 60 -8.19 -13.69 8.66
CA GLY A 60 -7.04 -13.47 9.52
C GLY A 60 -5.70 -13.38 8.80
N ASN A 61 -5.63 -13.65 7.50
CA ASN A 61 -4.40 -13.47 6.73
C ASN A 61 -4.05 -12.00 6.58
N LEU A 62 -2.74 -11.68 6.58
CA LEU A 62 -2.25 -10.32 6.37
C LEU A 62 -2.63 -9.84 4.96
N SER A 63 -3.32 -8.70 4.87
CA SER A 63 -3.67 -8.05 3.60
C SER A 63 -2.72 -6.93 3.24
N GLN A 64 -2.26 -6.16 4.25
CA GLN A 64 -1.33 -5.06 4.04
C GLN A 64 -0.44 -4.88 5.27
N ILE A 65 0.80 -4.44 5.03
CA ILE A 65 1.72 -3.95 6.06
C ILE A 65 2.54 -2.81 5.48
N GLY A 66 2.82 -1.81 6.29
CA GLY A 66 3.67 -0.70 5.88
C GLY A 66 3.99 0.22 7.03
N SER A 67 4.56 1.37 6.71
CA SER A 67 4.93 2.38 7.70
C SER A 67 4.53 3.77 7.26
N PHE A 68 4.16 4.56 8.25
CA PHE A 68 3.89 5.99 8.11
C PHE A 68 4.87 6.80 8.97
N LYS A 69 5.18 8.00 8.51
CA LYS A 69 5.89 9.01 9.29
C LYS A 69 5.15 10.34 9.20
N ASN A 70 4.65 10.80 10.34
CA ASN A 70 3.87 12.05 10.45
C ASN A 70 2.68 12.14 9.48
N GLY A 71 2.04 10.99 9.16
CA GLY A 71 0.93 10.90 8.22
C GLY A 71 1.34 10.61 6.77
N ASP A 72 2.61 10.71 6.41
CA ASP A 72 3.10 10.36 5.08
C ASP A 72 3.48 8.86 5.04
N LEU A 73 3.03 8.17 3.99
CA LEU A 73 3.37 6.75 3.76
C LEU A 73 4.83 6.64 3.31
N GLU A 74 5.62 5.83 4.02
CA GLU A 74 7.02 5.53 3.67
C GLU A 74 7.17 4.21 2.92
N SER A 75 6.36 3.21 3.27
CA SER A 75 6.40 1.91 2.62
C SER A 75 5.07 1.18 2.74
N ILE A 76 4.78 0.32 1.78
CA ILE A 76 3.63 -0.57 1.81
C ILE A 76 3.95 -1.88 1.07
N LYS A 77 3.46 -2.99 1.63
CA LYS A 77 3.34 -4.29 0.96
C LYS A 77 1.90 -4.73 1.03
N VAL A 78 1.36 -5.17 -0.08
CA VAL A 78 0.00 -5.70 -0.19
C VAL A 78 0.07 -7.15 -0.63
N PHE A 79 -0.78 -7.98 -0.06
CA PHE A 79 -0.78 -9.42 -0.28
C PHE A 79 -2.11 -9.85 -0.92
N TYR A 80 -2.07 -10.93 -1.64
CA TYR A 80 -3.24 -11.70 -2.01
C TYR A 80 -3.79 -12.44 -0.78
N GLU A 81 -5.06 -12.83 -0.83
CA GLU A 81 -5.70 -13.55 0.27
C GLU A 81 -5.02 -14.89 0.62
N ASN A 82 -4.30 -15.49 -0.36
CA ASN A 82 -3.47 -16.68 -0.17
C ASN A 82 -2.09 -16.39 0.47
N GLY A 83 -1.84 -15.14 0.93
CA GLY A 83 -0.61 -14.72 1.60
C GLY A 83 0.57 -14.41 0.67
N ARG A 84 0.40 -14.53 -0.66
CA ARG A 84 1.47 -14.16 -1.61
C ARG A 84 1.53 -12.65 -1.79
N LEU A 85 2.74 -12.12 -1.96
CA LEU A 85 2.94 -10.69 -2.24
C LEU A 85 2.27 -10.32 -3.57
N LYS A 86 1.47 -9.26 -3.54
CA LYS A 86 0.78 -8.70 -4.71
C LYS A 86 1.54 -7.51 -5.27
N PHE A 87 1.93 -6.58 -4.40
CA PHE A 87 2.84 -5.51 -4.76
C PHE A 87 3.56 -4.94 -3.54
N GLU A 88 4.65 -4.26 -3.79
CA GLU A 88 5.37 -3.47 -2.80
C GLU A 88 5.77 -2.11 -3.35
N GLN A 89 5.80 -1.13 -2.46
CA GLN A 89 6.21 0.23 -2.77
C GLN A 89 7.02 0.78 -1.61
N ASN A 90 8.19 1.33 -1.92
CA ASN A 90 9.02 2.09 -0.98
C ASN A 90 9.08 3.52 -1.44
N LEU A 91 8.79 4.46 -0.56
CA LEU A 91 8.74 5.88 -0.82
C LEU A 91 9.76 6.59 0.08
N LYS A 92 10.55 7.47 -0.52
CA LYS A 92 11.35 8.46 0.20
C LYS A 92 10.97 9.82 -0.35
N GLU A 93 10.50 10.70 0.52
CA GLU A 93 10.03 12.03 0.11
C GLU A 93 8.97 11.98 -1.00
N ARG A 94 8.03 11.01 -0.88
CA ARG A 94 6.97 10.72 -1.86
C ARG A 94 7.49 10.25 -3.23
N LYS A 95 8.76 9.87 -3.32
CA LYS A 95 9.38 9.26 -4.50
C LYS A 95 9.87 7.86 -4.13
N GLY A 96 9.67 6.89 -5.02
CA GLY A 96 10.13 5.54 -4.76
C GLY A 96 9.93 4.57 -5.89
N LYS A 97 10.13 3.30 -5.57
CA LYS A 97 9.96 2.19 -6.51
C LYS A 97 8.69 1.42 -6.19
N TYR A 98 8.02 0.99 -7.23
CA TYR A 98 6.89 0.08 -7.19
C TYR A 98 7.27 -1.24 -7.85
N ARG A 99 6.79 -2.35 -7.32
CA ARG A 99 6.82 -3.69 -7.91
C ARG A 99 5.51 -4.39 -7.69
N GLY A 100 4.89 -4.86 -8.77
CA GLY A 100 3.71 -5.70 -8.75
C GLY A 100 4.07 -7.13 -9.13
N TYR A 101 3.34 -8.11 -8.58
CA TYR A 101 3.61 -9.52 -8.78
C TYR A 101 2.34 -10.28 -9.14
N TYR A 102 2.46 -11.25 -10.02
CA TYR A 102 1.44 -12.24 -10.28
C TYR A 102 1.20 -13.17 -9.08
N PRO A 103 0.05 -13.88 -9.01
CA PRO A 103 -0.19 -14.86 -7.96
C PRO A 103 0.83 -16.02 -7.92
N ASN A 104 1.51 -16.31 -9.04
CA ASN A 104 2.60 -17.29 -9.11
C ASN A 104 3.94 -16.79 -8.57
N ARG A 105 4.03 -15.51 -8.11
CA ARG A 105 5.18 -14.78 -7.58
C ARG A 105 6.13 -14.20 -8.64
N GLN A 106 5.84 -14.37 -9.92
CA GLN A 106 6.61 -13.69 -10.97
C GLN A 106 6.34 -12.19 -10.93
N LEU A 107 7.35 -11.39 -11.25
CA LEU A 107 7.22 -9.95 -11.39
C LEU A 107 6.26 -9.66 -12.56
N GLU A 108 5.22 -8.86 -12.30
CA GLU A 108 4.25 -8.41 -13.32
C GLU A 108 4.64 -7.05 -13.89
N GLU A 109 5.01 -6.14 -13.01
CA GLU A 109 5.38 -4.78 -13.41
C GLU A 109 6.33 -4.13 -12.40
N GLU A 110 7.20 -3.26 -12.86
CA GLU A 110 8.05 -2.43 -12.01
C GLU A 110 8.26 -1.05 -12.61
N GLY A 111 8.45 -0.06 -11.76
CA GLY A 111 8.73 1.31 -12.18
C GLY A 111 8.95 2.25 -11.01
N GLU A 112 9.01 3.54 -11.34
CA GLU A 112 9.13 4.60 -10.35
C GLU A 112 7.78 5.27 -10.13
N VAL A 113 7.58 5.73 -8.89
CA VAL A 113 6.40 6.51 -8.48
C VAL A 113 6.85 7.81 -7.84
N PHE A 114 6.11 8.88 -8.10
CA PHE A 114 6.32 10.19 -7.48
C PHE A 114 4.95 10.80 -7.15
N GLN A 115 4.76 11.17 -5.89
CA GLN A 115 3.50 11.74 -5.38
C GLN A 115 2.25 10.87 -5.68
N GLY A 116 2.42 9.54 -5.77
CA GLY A 116 1.34 8.60 -6.07
C GLY A 116 1.05 8.38 -7.56
N GLU A 117 1.82 9.01 -8.46
CA GLU A 117 1.71 8.81 -9.90
C GLU A 117 2.88 7.99 -10.45
N GLU A 118 2.61 7.19 -11.48
CA GLU A 118 3.64 6.49 -12.24
C GLU A 118 4.53 7.49 -12.96
N THR A 119 5.87 7.30 -12.88
CA THR A 119 6.85 8.16 -13.55
C THR A 119 8.05 7.36 -14.05
N GLY A 120 8.78 7.93 -15.01
CA GLY A 120 9.98 7.30 -15.54
C GLY A 120 9.70 6.04 -16.37
N LEU A 121 10.67 5.16 -16.45
CA LEU A 121 10.58 3.93 -17.25
C LEU A 121 9.86 2.83 -16.46
N TRP A 122 8.77 2.32 -17.02
CA TRP A 122 8.04 1.16 -16.53
C TRP A 122 8.31 -0.06 -17.39
N LYS A 123 8.40 -1.23 -16.74
CA LYS A 123 8.57 -2.53 -17.37
C LYS A 123 7.42 -3.44 -16.99
N TYR A 124 6.96 -4.24 -17.95
CA TYR A 124 5.85 -5.18 -17.80
C TYR A 124 6.29 -6.55 -18.28
N TYR A 125 5.92 -7.57 -17.54
CA TYR A 125 6.36 -8.96 -17.78
C TYR A 125 5.13 -9.87 -17.87
N ASP A 126 5.29 -11.04 -18.51
CA ASP A 126 4.31 -12.11 -18.49
C ASP A 126 4.46 -13.01 -17.24
N GLU A 127 3.54 -13.98 -17.09
CA GLU A 127 3.57 -14.92 -15.97
C GLU A 127 4.76 -15.87 -15.98
N GLU A 128 5.46 -16.00 -17.11
CA GLU A 128 6.71 -16.75 -17.30
C GLU A 128 7.95 -15.91 -16.97
N GLY A 129 7.78 -14.58 -16.78
CA GLY A 129 8.85 -13.62 -16.44
C GLY A 129 9.53 -13.01 -17.68
N ASN A 130 8.98 -13.20 -18.88
CA ASN A 130 9.49 -12.56 -20.09
C ASN A 130 9.04 -11.09 -20.15
N LEU A 131 9.95 -10.21 -20.58
CA LEU A 131 9.64 -8.79 -20.77
C LEU A 131 8.67 -8.62 -21.95
N LEU A 132 7.47 -8.12 -21.67
CA LEU A 132 6.45 -7.83 -22.67
C LEU A 132 6.64 -6.46 -23.33
N LYS A 133 6.88 -5.43 -22.51
CA LYS A 133 7.05 -4.06 -22.98
C LYS A 133 7.76 -3.18 -21.96
N THR A 134 8.25 -2.06 -22.45
CA THR A 134 8.66 -0.91 -21.64
C THR A 134 7.82 0.30 -22.04
N GLU A 135 7.53 1.18 -21.08
CA GLU A 135 6.75 2.38 -21.32
C GLU A 135 7.30 3.54 -20.47
N TYR A 136 7.48 4.70 -21.07
CA TYR A 136 7.90 5.89 -20.33
C TYR A 136 6.67 6.69 -19.89
N LYS A 137 6.56 6.93 -18.57
CA LYS A 137 5.50 7.73 -17.96
C LYS A 137 6.01 9.13 -17.68
N SER A 138 5.46 10.11 -18.38
CA SER A 138 5.75 11.53 -18.13
C SER A 138 4.89 12.04 -16.98
N GLN A 139 5.48 12.84 -16.11
CA GLN A 139 4.72 13.65 -15.17
C GLN A 139 3.88 14.67 -15.96
N LYS A 140 2.65 14.87 -15.54
CA LYS A 140 1.78 15.93 -16.07
C LYS A 140 1.87 17.16 -15.20
#